data_8f476ef242e40895f4a4d278af0cd879
#
_entry.id   8f476ef242e40895f4a4d278af0cd879
#
_cell.length_a   1.000
_cell.length_b   1.000
_cell.length_c   1.000
_cell.angle_alpha   90.00
_cell.angle_beta   90.00
_cell.angle_gamma   90.00
#
_symmetry.space_group_name_H-M   'P 1'
#
loop_
_entity.id
_entity.type
_entity.pdbx_description
1 polymer ?
#
loop_
_entity_poly.entity_id
_entity_poly.type
_entity_poly.pdbx_seq_one_letter_code
_entity_poly.pdbx_strand_id
1 'polypeptide(L)'
;SLGTYPLPAAQLDRFSICLSIGYPDEEAETELLHEQTHPAAGLAPVTPVVSIQDIAASREEQRQVFVHPVLEKIIARIGKESRAHPAFKLGTSPRAGLHLLRLARTFALVNGRHWVEDEDIRTLAPLVLAHRCLIKTGDGAASELISSITEAVIRTADKQTDWTKPAGAQ
;
A
#
# COMPACT_ATOMS: atom_id res chain seq x y z
N SER A 1 -13.73 18.40 14.89
CA SER A 1 -14.15 17.47 15.95
C SER A 1 -13.21 17.63 17.14
N LEU A 2 -13.71 18.24 18.20
CA LEU A 2 -13.03 18.44 19.48
C LEU A 2 -13.03 17.09 20.22
N GLY A 3 -11.96 16.30 20.12
CA GLY A 3 -11.86 15.09 20.94
C GLY A 3 -10.92 13.99 20.44
N THR A 4 -10.42 14.07 19.22
CA THR A 4 -9.46 13.08 18.72
C THR A 4 -8.11 13.74 18.45
N TYR A 5 -7.09 13.37 19.21
CA TYR A 5 -5.72 13.77 18.90
C TYR A 5 -5.26 12.99 17.66
N PRO A 6 -4.57 13.64 16.70
CA PRO A 6 -3.97 12.93 15.58
C PRO A 6 -2.96 11.90 16.10
N LEU A 7 -2.93 10.72 15.47
CA LEU A 7 -1.97 9.69 15.85
C LEU A 7 -0.54 10.20 15.66
N PRO A 8 0.36 9.96 16.64
CA PRO A 8 1.77 10.28 16.48
C PRO A 8 2.37 9.60 15.25
N ALA A 9 3.33 10.24 14.57
CA ALA A 9 3.99 9.70 13.37
C ALA A 9 4.56 8.28 13.57
N ALA A 10 5.09 8.00 14.77
CA ALA A 10 5.60 6.68 15.13
C ALA A 10 4.51 5.58 15.19
N GLN A 11 3.27 5.96 15.46
CA GLN A 11 2.13 5.03 15.41
C GLN A 11 1.62 4.87 13.97
N LEU A 12 1.55 5.95 13.19
CA LEU A 12 1.19 5.90 11.77
C LEU A 12 2.15 5.02 10.97
N ASP A 13 3.45 5.02 11.29
CA ASP A 13 4.45 4.16 10.63
C ASP A 13 4.20 2.65 10.82
N ARG A 14 3.32 2.26 11.74
CA ARG A 14 2.95 0.84 11.97
C ARG A 14 1.82 0.34 11.08
N PHE A 15 1.00 1.23 10.51
CA PHE A 15 -0.06 0.84 9.59
C PHE A 15 0.52 0.55 8.22
N SER A 16 0.21 -0.62 7.64
CA SER A 16 0.82 -1.06 6.38
C SER A 16 0.35 -0.26 5.19
N ILE A 17 -0.94 0.11 5.16
CA ILE A 17 -1.59 0.80 4.04
C ILE A 17 -2.64 1.77 4.57
N CYS A 18 -2.85 2.87 3.86
CA CYS A 18 -3.93 3.82 4.10
C CYS A 18 -4.82 3.88 2.87
N LEU A 19 -6.10 3.58 3.08
CA LEU A 19 -7.12 3.56 2.03
C LEU A 19 -8.26 4.50 2.41
N SER A 20 -8.95 5.03 1.40
CA SER A 20 -10.20 5.75 1.56
C SER A 20 -11.33 4.89 1.00
N ILE A 21 -12.34 4.61 1.82
CA ILE A 21 -13.51 3.84 1.42
C ILE A 21 -14.57 4.76 0.78
N GLY A 22 -14.55 6.07 1.14
CA GLY A 22 -15.57 7.02 0.72
C GLY A 22 -16.88 6.85 1.51
N TYR A 23 -17.93 7.44 0.98
CA TYR A 23 -19.29 7.32 1.50
C TYR A 23 -20.10 6.35 0.63
N PRO A 24 -21.14 5.68 1.18
CA PRO A 24 -22.08 4.91 0.38
C PRO A 24 -22.81 5.84 -0.60
N ASP A 25 -23.35 5.29 -1.65
CA ASP A 25 -24.28 6.00 -2.53
C ASP A 25 -25.65 6.16 -1.86
N GLU A 26 -26.53 6.97 -2.46
CA GLU A 26 -27.86 7.29 -1.91
C GLU A 26 -28.74 6.05 -1.71
N GLU A 27 -28.61 5.05 -2.60
CA GLU A 27 -29.37 3.80 -2.51
C GLU A 27 -28.93 2.97 -1.31
N ALA A 28 -27.62 2.76 -1.12
CA ALA A 28 -27.07 2.04 0.02
C ALA A 28 -27.31 2.77 1.34
N GLU A 29 -27.26 4.11 1.36
CA GLU A 29 -27.60 4.91 2.55
C GLU A 29 -29.07 4.78 2.90
N THR A 30 -29.97 4.78 1.91
CA THR A 30 -31.41 4.55 2.08
C THR A 30 -31.69 3.16 2.64
N GLU A 31 -30.99 2.13 2.14
CA GLU A 31 -31.11 0.76 2.64
C GLU A 31 -30.69 0.65 4.11
N LEU A 32 -29.56 1.27 4.49
CA LEU A 32 -29.11 1.34 5.88
C LEU A 32 -30.17 2.00 6.81
N LEU A 33 -30.82 3.08 6.36
CA LEU A 33 -31.89 3.73 7.11
C LEU A 33 -33.12 2.84 7.23
N HIS A 34 -33.46 2.12 6.15
CA HIS A 34 -34.59 1.19 6.17
C HIS A 34 -34.37 0.01 7.11
N GLU A 35 -33.17 -0.58 7.11
CA GLU A 35 -32.79 -1.66 8.02
C GLU A 35 -32.86 -1.24 9.49
N GLN A 36 -32.51 -0.01 9.83
CA GLN A 36 -32.60 0.53 11.19
C GLN A 36 -34.04 0.69 11.66
N THR A 37 -34.97 1.01 10.76
CA THR A 37 -36.38 1.18 11.08
C THR A 37 -37.17 -0.14 11.03
N HIS A 38 -36.67 -1.12 10.30
CA HIS A 38 -37.27 -2.45 10.13
C HIS A 38 -36.21 -3.53 10.38
N PRO A 39 -35.74 -3.69 11.63
CA PRO A 39 -34.71 -4.68 11.89
C PRO A 39 -35.23 -6.07 11.52
N ALA A 40 -34.76 -6.56 10.37
CA ALA A 40 -34.98 -7.94 9.98
C ALA A 40 -34.37 -8.85 11.05
N ALA A 41 -35.01 -9.97 11.32
CA ALA A 41 -34.63 -10.93 12.34
C ALA A 41 -33.15 -11.34 12.19
N GLY A 42 -32.29 -10.70 12.98
CA GLY A 42 -30.88 -11.04 13.20
C GLY A 42 -30.01 -11.09 11.94
N LEU A 43 -28.81 -10.55 12.03
CA LEU A 43 -27.79 -10.78 11.00
C LEU A 43 -27.61 -12.27 10.78
N ALA A 44 -27.63 -12.71 9.54
CA ALA A 44 -27.33 -14.10 9.19
C ALA A 44 -25.95 -14.49 9.78
N PRO A 45 -25.81 -15.67 10.38
CA PRO A 45 -24.56 -16.09 10.96
C PRO A 45 -23.46 -16.11 9.88
N VAL A 46 -22.35 -15.45 10.16
CA VAL A 46 -21.18 -15.44 9.27
C VAL A 46 -20.53 -16.83 9.32
N THR A 47 -20.48 -17.49 8.18
CA THR A 47 -19.76 -18.76 8.04
C THR A 47 -18.30 -18.53 7.67
N PRO A 48 -17.34 -19.27 8.27
CA PRO A 48 -15.94 -19.18 7.88
C PRO A 48 -15.75 -19.55 6.40
N VAL A 49 -15.03 -18.72 5.64
CA VAL A 49 -14.74 -18.96 4.22
C VAL A 49 -13.29 -19.42 3.97
N VAL A 50 -12.41 -19.23 4.96
CA VAL A 50 -11.00 -19.66 4.94
C VAL A 50 -10.58 -20.18 6.31
N SER A 51 -9.64 -21.12 6.34
CA SER A 51 -9.03 -21.63 7.56
C SER A 51 -7.75 -20.87 7.94
N ILE A 52 -7.28 -21.06 9.18
CA ILE A 52 -5.98 -20.54 9.61
C ILE A 52 -4.84 -21.15 8.79
N GLN A 53 -4.98 -22.41 8.37
CA GLN A 53 -4.03 -23.11 7.53
C GLN A 53 -3.94 -22.49 6.14
N ASP A 54 -5.07 -22.09 5.55
CA ASP A 54 -5.09 -21.39 4.24
C ASP A 54 -4.35 -20.04 4.32
N ILE A 55 -4.55 -19.30 5.42
CA ILE A 55 -3.82 -18.05 5.65
C ILE A 55 -2.31 -18.30 5.81
N ALA A 56 -1.93 -19.37 6.53
CA ALA A 56 -0.53 -19.71 6.70
C ALA A 56 0.13 -20.12 5.37
N ALA A 57 -0.57 -20.92 4.55
CA ALA A 57 -0.13 -21.32 3.22
C ALA A 57 0.04 -20.09 2.29
N SER A 58 -0.96 -19.21 2.27
CA SER A 58 -0.89 -17.98 1.46
C SER A 58 0.27 -17.07 1.85
N ARG A 59 0.61 -16.99 3.15
CA ARG A 59 1.79 -16.25 3.62
C ARG A 59 3.11 -16.88 3.15
N GLU A 60 3.17 -18.19 3.09
CA GLU A 60 4.35 -18.87 2.58
C GLU A 60 4.49 -18.69 1.07
N GLU A 61 3.40 -18.82 0.32
CA GLU A 61 3.36 -18.55 -1.11
C GLU A 61 3.78 -17.10 -1.43
N GLN A 62 3.30 -16.11 -0.65
CA GLN A 62 3.70 -14.72 -0.79
C GLN A 62 5.22 -14.52 -0.62
N ARG A 63 5.89 -15.28 0.24
CA ARG A 63 7.35 -15.20 0.41
C ARG A 63 8.11 -15.72 -0.81
N GLN A 64 7.53 -16.63 -1.57
CA GLN A 64 8.12 -17.20 -2.78
C GLN A 64 7.98 -16.28 -4.00
N VAL A 65 7.14 -15.23 -3.93
CA VAL A 65 7.01 -14.26 -5.02
C VAL A 65 8.36 -13.59 -5.27
N PHE A 66 8.85 -13.73 -6.49
CA PHE A 66 10.15 -13.19 -6.90
C PHE A 66 10.12 -11.65 -6.94
N VAL A 67 11.20 -11.04 -6.49
CA VAL A 67 11.43 -9.60 -6.62
C VAL A 67 12.77 -9.37 -7.27
N HIS A 68 12.77 -8.73 -8.42
CA HIS A 68 14.01 -8.41 -9.10
C HIS A 68 14.84 -7.41 -8.29
N PRO A 69 16.19 -7.58 -8.14
CA PRO A 69 17.04 -6.70 -7.33
C PRO A 69 16.97 -5.22 -7.71
N VAL A 70 16.63 -4.89 -8.94
CA VAL A 70 16.41 -3.51 -9.39
C VAL A 70 15.19 -2.90 -8.70
N LEU A 71 14.11 -3.66 -8.47
CA LEU A 71 12.92 -3.18 -7.75
C LEU A 71 13.22 -2.90 -6.28
N GLU A 72 14.07 -3.70 -5.64
CA GLU A 72 14.52 -3.43 -4.27
C GLU A 72 15.30 -2.11 -4.19
N LYS A 73 16.18 -1.84 -5.18
CA LYS A 73 16.90 -0.57 -5.31
C LYS A 73 15.95 0.60 -5.57
N ILE A 74 14.91 0.42 -6.40
CA ILE A 74 13.86 1.41 -6.64
C ILE A 74 13.17 1.77 -5.33
N ILE A 75 12.70 0.80 -4.55
CA ILE A 75 12.03 1.02 -3.26
C ILE A 75 12.95 1.78 -2.30
N ALA A 76 14.21 1.37 -2.17
CA ALA A 76 15.19 2.04 -1.32
C ALA A 76 15.43 3.49 -1.76
N ARG A 77 15.50 3.74 -3.08
CA ARG A 77 15.70 5.07 -3.66
C ARG A 77 14.49 5.97 -3.45
N ILE A 78 13.27 5.47 -3.62
CA ILE A 78 12.04 6.23 -3.30
C ILE A 78 12.10 6.72 -1.84
N GLY A 79 12.47 5.84 -0.91
CA GLY A 79 12.65 6.20 0.49
C GLY A 79 13.72 7.29 0.69
N LYS A 80 14.86 7.19 0.02
CA LYS A 80 15.92 8.20 0.07
C LYS A 80 15.45 9.55 -0.47
N GLU A 81 14.85 9.55 -1.65
CA GLU A 81 14.37 10.78 -2.30
C GLU A 81 13.25 11.46 -1.47
N SER A 82 12.34 10.68 -0.85
CA SER A 82 11.32 11.26 0.04
C SER A 82 11.93 11.97 1.24
N ARG A 83 13.01 11.46 1.82
CA ARG A 83 13.70 12.10 2.94
C ARG A 83 14.49 13.34 2.53
N ALA A 84 14.98 13.39 1.31
CA ALA A 84 15.71 14.53 0.75
C ALA A 84 14.79 15.62 0.16
N HIS A 85 13.54 15.30 -0.10
CA HIS A 85 12.62 16.20 -0.80
C HIS A 85 12.26 17.42 0.05
N PRO A 86 12.40 18.67 -0.48
CA PRO A 86 12.26 19.90 0.29
C PRO A 86 10.86 20.12 0.86
N ALA A 87 9.80 19.58 0.25
CA ALA A 87 8.43 19.70 0.73
C ALA A 87 8.13 18.84 1.97
N PHE A 88 8.91 17.81 2.23
CA PHE A 88 8.70 16.98 3.42
C PHE A 88 9.46 17.52 4.62
N LYS A 89 8.78 17.60 5.77
CA LYS A 89 9.39 17.75 7.09
C LYS A 89 9.94 16.39 7.58
N LEU A 90 9.23 15.31 7.25
CA LEU A 90 9.60 13.94 7.52
C LEU A 90 9.26 13.09 6.30
N GLY A 91 10.25 12.42 5.73
CA GLY A 91 10.07 11.42 4.67
C GLY A 91 9.87 10.02 5.25
N THR A 92 9.83 9.01 4.40
CA THR A 92 9.54 7.63 4.78
C THR A 92 10.68 6.97 5.56
N SER A 93 10.32 6.11 6.52
CA SER A 93 11.26 5.27 7.26
C SER A 93 11.72 4.05 6.43
N PRO A 94 12.86 3.40 6.77
CA PRO A 94 13.22 2.11 6.14
C PRO A 94 12.16 1.03 6.32
N ARG A 95 11.40 1.04 7.43
CA ARG A 95 10.27 0.14 7.68
C ARG A 95 9.18 0.30 6.62
N ALA A 96 8.91 1.51 6.17
CA ALA A 96 7.95 1.79 5.11
C ALA A 96 8.31 1.06 3.81
N GLY A 97 9.60 1.01 3.44
CA GLY A 97 10.08 0.24 2.30
C GLY A 97 9.83 -1.27 2.45
N LEU A 98 9.99 -1.82 3.65
CA LEU A 98 9.66 -3.22 3.93
C LEU A 98 8.16 -3.50 3.80
N HIS A 99 7.30 -2.57 4.22
CA HIS A 99 5.86 -2.69 4.01
C HIS A 99 5.50 -2.65 2.52
N LEU A 100 6.10 -1.73 1.77
CA LEU A 100 5.88 -1.62 0.31
C LEU A 100 6.30 -2.92 -0.40
N LEU A 101 7.47 -3.46 -0.08
CA LEU A 101 7.95 -4.73 -0.66
C LEU A 101 7.00 -5.90 -0.36
N ARG A 102 6.54 -6.03 0.88
CA ARG A 102 5.60 -7.09 1.28
C ARG A 102 4.26 -6.96 0.58
N LEU A 103 3.73 -5.75 0.49
CA LEU A 103 2.46 -5.49 -0.19
C LEU A 103 2.57 -5.69 -1.71
N ALA A 104 3.69 -5.33 -2.33
CA ALA A 104 3.95 -5.58 -3.75
C ALA A 104 3.93 -7.09 -4.05
N ARG A 105 4.57 -7.92 -3.21
CA ARG A 105 4.48 -9.39 -3.33
C ARG A 105 3.05 -9.90 -3.21
N THR A 106 2.31 -9.40 -2.22
CA THR A 106 0.90 -9.79 -2.03
C THR A 106 0.05 -9.36 -3.20
N PHE A 107 0.25 -8.15 -3.70
CA PHE A 107 -0.49 -7.60 -4.83
C PHE A 107 -0.22 -8.37 -6.12
N ALA A 108 1.04 -8.72 -6.40
CA ALA A 108 1.40 -9.58 -7.51
C ALA A 108 0.69 -10.95 -7.42
N LEU A 109 0.71 -11.59 -6.24
CA LEU A 109 0.09 -12.90 -6.02
C LEU A 109 -1.44 -12.85 -6.21
N VAL A 110 -2.12 -11.83 -5.66
CA VAL A 110 -3.56 -11.62 -5.86
C VAL A 110 -3.92 -11.42 -7.33
N ASN A 111 -3.00 -10.85 -8.12
CA ASN A 111 -3.14 -10.71 -9.58
C ASN A 111 -2.64 -11.95 -10.37
N GLY A 112 -2.42 -13.09 -9.70
CA GLY A 112 -2.03 -14.33 -10.34
C GLY A 112 -0.57 -14.38 -10.83
N ARG A 113 0.30 -13.50 -10.32
CA ARG A 113 1.71 -13.43 -10.71
C ARG A 113 2.61 -13.90 -9.56
N HIS A 114 3.69 -14.59 -9.91
CA HIS A 114 4.74 -15.01 -8.97
C HIS A 114 5.99 -14.12 -9.02
N TRP A 115 5.87 -12.92 -9.58
CA TRP A 115 6.90 -11.88 -9.61
C TRP A 115 6.29 -10.49 -9.48
N VAL A 116 7.06 -9.57 -8.91
CA VAL A 116 6.68 -8.16 -8.75
C VAL A 116 7.12 -7.37 -9.98
N GLU A 117 6.29 -6.44 -10.43
CA GLU A 117 6.56 -5.49 -11.51
C GLU A 117 6.70 -4.06 -10.98
N ASP A 118 7.25 -3.16 -11.79
CA ASP A 118 7.36 -1.75 -11.44
C ASP A 118 5.99 -1.07 -11.30
N GLU A 119 4.97 -1.55 -12.04
CA GLU A 119 3.60 -1.07 -11.93
C GLU A 119 2.98 -1.36 -10.56
N ASP A 120 3.35 -2.47 -9.92
CA ASP A 120 2.93 -2.76 -8.54
C ASP A 120 3.47 -1.71 -7.57
N ILE A 121 4.72 -1.27 -7.78
CA ILE A 121 5.34 -0.22 -6.97
C ILE A 121 4.66 1.13 -7.23
N ARG A 122 4.34 1.48 -8.47
CA ARG A 122 3.60 2.70 -8.82
C ARG A 122 2.26 2.77 -8.10
N THR A 123 1.50 1.70 -8.19
CA THR A 123 0.16 1.61 -7.59
C THR A 123 0.21 1.70 -6.07
N LEU A 124 1.14 1.00 -5.43
CA LEU A 124 1.16 0.85 -3.98
C LEU A 124 1.93 1.95 -3.24
N ALA A 125 2.93 2.57 -3.85
CA ALA A 125 3.77 3.54 -3.17
C ALA A 125 2.98 4.69 -2.52
N PRO A 126 2.04 5.38 -3.18
CA PRO A 126 1.26 6.44 -2.56
C PRO A 126 0.40 5.92 -1.39
N LEU A 127 -0.19 4.74 -1.50
CA LEU A 127 -1.06 4.14 -0.48
C LEU A 127 -0.27 3.69 0.76
N VAL A 128 0.97 3.25 0.56
CA VAL A 128 1.82 2.71 1.62
C VAL A 128 2.68 3.78 2.27
N LEU A 129 3.14 4.77 1.51
CA LEU A 129 4.18 5.70 1.96
C LEU A 129 3.62 7.06 2.38
N ALA A 130 2.57 7.56 1.73
CA ALA A 130 2.12 8.94 1.92
C ALA A 130 1.68 9.26 3.35
N HIS A 131 0.92 8.37 3.99
CA HIS A 131 0.42 8.58 5.36
C HIS A 131 1.52 8.61 6.44
N ARG A 132 2.76 8.26 6.08
CA ARG A 132 3.95 8.27 6.94
C ARG A 132 4.80 9.51 6.77
N CYS A 133 4.49 10.32 5.75
CA CYS A 133 5.21 11.55 5.44
C CYS A 133 4.54 12.74 6.10
N LEU A 134 5.33 13.67 6.65
CA LEU A 134 4.85 14.96 7.11
C LEU A 134 5.26 16.04 6.11
N ILE A 135 4.30 16.78 5.60
CA ILE A 135 4.51 17.89 4.68
C ILE A 135 4.79 19.17 5.48
N LYS A 136 5.60 20.07 4.91
CA LYS A 136 5.90 21.38 5.53
C LYS A 136 4.75 22.38 5.39
N THR A 137 4.00 22.32 4.30
CA THR A 137 2.91 23.24 3.97
C THR A 137 1.79 22.51 3.22
N GLY A 138 0.56 22.61 3.73
CA GLY A 138 -0.65 22.13 3.06
C GLY A 138 -1.02 20.67 3.38
N ASP A 139 -2.33 20.41 3.43
CA ASP A 139 -2.90 19.08 3.52
C ASP A 139 -3.12 18.52 2.09
N GLY A 140 -2.87 17.26 1.88
CA GLY A 140 -3.28 16.53 0.68
C GLY A 140 -2.20 16.23 -0.38
N ALA A 141 -1.05 16.92 -0.37
CA ALA A 141 -0.01 16.74 -1.39
C ALA A 141 0.93 15.55 -1.18
N ALA A 142 0.89 14.84 -0.04
CA ALA A 142 1.84 13.74 0.24
C ALA A 142 1.71 12.59 -0.77
N SER A 143 0.50 12.22 -1.14
CA SER A 143 0.24 11.14 -2.09
C SER A 143 0.75 11.49 -3.49
N GLU A 144 0.48 12.70 -3.96
CA GLU A 144 0.95 13.21 -5.26
C GLU A 144 2.47 13.34 -5.31
N LEU A 145 3.08 13.84 -4.23
CA LEU A 145 4.53 13.94 -4.13
C LEU A 145 5.21 12.56 -4.15
N ILE A 146 4.68 11.59 -3.41
CA ILE A 146 5.20 10.21 -3.42
C ILE A 146 5.02 9.60 -4.81
N SER A 147 3.88 9.79 -5.47
CA SER A 147 3.65 9.33 -6.84
C SER A 147 4.67 9.94 -7.81
N SER A 148 4.91 11.24 -7.73
CA SER A 148 5.89 11.94 -8.56
C SER A 148 7.33 11.44 -8.32
N ILE A 149 7.72 11.25 -7.07
CA ILE A 149 9.04 10.68 -6.70
C ILE A 149 9.17 9.27 -7.26
N THR A 150 8.14 8.43 -7.08
CA THR A 150 8.12 7.06 -7.56
C THR A 150 8.32 6.99 -9.06
N GLU A 151 7.58 7.82 -9.81
CA GLU A 151 7.67 7.93 -11.25
C GLU A 151 9.06 8.37 -11.73
N ALA A 152 9.62 9.39 -11.06
CA ALA A 152 10.95 9.88 -11.38
C ALA A 152 12.02 8.80 -11.14
N VAL A 153 11.92 8.04 -10.05
CA VAL A 153 12.87 6.97 -9.71
C VAL A 153 12.77 5.81 -10.71
N ILE A 154 11.56 5.34 -11.02
CA ILE A 154 11.33 4.24 -11.97
C ILE A 154 11.82 4.63 -13.36
N ARG A 155 11.56 5.86 -13.81
CA ARG A 155 11.99 6.36 -15.11
C ARG A 155 13.50 6.38 -15.29
N THR A 156 14.26 6.47 -14.20
CA THR A 156 15.74 6.41 -14.22
C THR A 156 16.30 4.99 -14.07
N ALA A 157 15.43 4.00 -13.80
CA ALA A 157 15.83 2.60 -13.79
C ALA A 157 15.91 2.03 -15.23
N ASP A 158 16.56 0.88 -15.36
CA ASP A 158 16.70 0.23 -16.66
C ASP A 158 15.34 -0.22 -17.19
N LYS A 159 14.92 0.37 -18.32
CA LYS A 159 13.63 0.12 -18.96
C LYS A 159 13.54 -1.25 -19.66
N GLN A 160 14.65 -1.96 -19.80
CA GLN A 160 14.73 -3.26 -20.48
C GLN A 160 14.78 -4.42 -19.48
N THR A 161 14.56 -4.17 -18.21
CA THR A 161 14.62 -5.21 -17.19
C THR A 161 13.46 -6.19 -17.35
N ASP A 162 13.78 -7.47 -17.52
CA ASP A 162 12.81 -8.56 -17.43
C ASP A 162 12.56 -8.90 -15.96
N TRP A 163 11.42 -8.45 -15.42
CA TRP A 163 11.07 -8.64 -14.02
C TRP A 163 10.86 -10.10 -13.61
N THR A 164 10.70 -11.00 -14.58
CA THR A 164 10.43 -12.44 -14.34
C THR A 164 11.70 -13.23 -14.05
N LYS A 165 12.88 -12.70 -14.36
CA LYS A 165 14.16 -13.42 -14.29
C LYS A 165 15.12 -12.79 -13.29
N PRO A 166 15.98 -13.61 -12.64
CA PRO A 166 17.10 -13.11 -11.86
C PRO A 166 18.04 -12.24 -12.71
N ALA A 167 18.65 -11.22 -12.10
CA ALA A 167 19.64 -10.40 -12.78
C ALA A 167 20.79 -11.28 -13.30
N GLY A 168 21.03 -11.24 -14.61
CA GLY A 168 22.12 -12.00 -15.26
C GLY A 168 21.73 -13.39 -15.79
N ALA A 169 20.48 -13.83 -15.70
CA ALA A 169 20.00 -14.99 -16.46
C ALA A 169 19.72 -14.57 -17.90
N GLN A 170 20.59 -14.97 -18.82
CA GLN A 170 20.38 -14.89 -20.27
C GLN A 170 19.54 -16.08 -20.73
#